data_4631fc1e20d83b1593e412c89645d074
#
_entry.id   4631fc1e20d83b1593e412c89645d074
#
_cell.length_a   1.000
_cell.length_b   1.000
_cell.length_c   1.000
_cell.angle_alpha   90.00
_cell.angle_beta   90.00
_cell.angle_gamma   90.00
#
_symmetry.space_group_name_H-M   'P 1'
#
loop_
_entity.id
_entity.type
_entity.pdbx_description
1 polymer ?
#
loop_
_entity_poly.entity_id
_entity_poly.type
_entity_poly.pdbx_seq_one_letter_code
_entity_poly.pdbx_strand_id
1 'polypeptide(L)'
;MANREVCDLIFVDYSTKKPFLNLDFANVTTTELTGESVFAYGGKGHPKKVQFAGEKGGTMTIETQMQTVKLWQLITGGETSAAAKFVTRMETTVDADGTGIALSDVPVAGTVVVYQAGDDCGTELDCTVADKKITLDTALDAGAAVIVYYMKEVTDGVTRINIKSTSFPKNFTVYGDTVMKTEDDEILPYKLTAYKVAPQSNLSLSFSNSGDPGTITITCDLMADKDENILDLILIEE
;
A
#
# COMPACT_ATOMS: atom_id res chain seq x y z
N MET A 1 15.00 24.39 -21.99
CA MET A 1 14.19 24.15 -20.76
C MET A 1 14.65 22.88 -20.08
N ALA A 2 14.73 22.87 -18.76
CA ALA A 2 15.12 21.71 -17.95
C ALA A 2 14.20 21.61 -16.73
N ASN A 3 13.95 20.37 -16.26
CA ASN A 3 13.22 20.09 -15.02
C ASN A 3 14.21 19.48 -14.01
N ARG A 4 14.13 19.92 -12.75
CA ARG A 4 14.86 19.36 -11.62
C ARG A 4 13.94 19.14 -10.41
N GLU A 5 12.66 19.48 -10.53
CA GLU A 5 11.67 19.34 -9.49
C GLU A 5 10.87 18.03 -9.66
N VAL A 6 10.38 17.52 -8.56
CA VAL A 6 9.43 16.41 -8.54
C VAL A 6 8.06 16.88 -9.04
N CYS A 7 7.19 15.93 -9.33
CA CYS A 7 5.82 16.22 -9.75
C CYS A 7 4.87 15.85 -8.61
N ASP A 8 4.13 16.83 -8.09
CA ASP A 8 3.04 16.60 -7.16
C ASP A 8 1.85 15.99 -7.91
N LEU A 9 1.28 14.92 -7.37
CA LEU A 9 0.28 14.13 -8.06
C LEU A 9 -1.05 14.11 -7.32
N ILE A 10 -2.13 14.33 -8.05
CA ILE A 10 -3.49 14.17 -7.57
C ILE A 10 -4.15 13.02 -8.31
N PHE A 11 -4.51 11.97 -7.57
CA PHE A 11 -5.29 10.85 -8.08
C PHE A 11 -6.79 11.14 -7.91
N VAL A 12 -7.51 11.10 -9.00
CA VAL A 12 -8.96 11.29 -9.06
C VAL A 12 -9.60 10.00 -9.54
N ASP A 13 -10.55 9.45 -8.79
CA ASP A 13 -11.28 8.23 -9.18
C ASP A 13 -11.92 8.43 -10.56
N TYR A 14 -11.58 7.54 -11.50
CA TYR A 14 -11.98 7.67 -12.90
C TYR A 14 -13.51 7.64 -13.09
N SER A 15 -14.22 6.86 -12.28
CA SER A 15 -15.67 6.68 -12.39
C SER A 15 -16.45 7.80 -11.73
N THR A 16 -16.05 8.19 -10.50
CA THR A 16 -16.79 9.16 -9.69
C THR A 16 -16.33 10.60 -9.90
N LYS A 17 -15.16 10.80 -10.52
CA LYS A 17 -14.50 12.09 -10.72
C LYS A 17 -14.22 12.84 -9.41
N LYS A 18 -14.09 12.11 -8.31
CA LYS A 18 -13.76 12.67 -6.99
C LYS A 18 -12.28 12.49 -6.68
N PRO A 19 -11.62 13.49 -6.09
CA PRO A 19 -10.25 13.33 -5.59
C PRO A 19 -10.17 12.17 -4.58
N PHE A 20 -9.19 11.30 -4.77
CA PHE A 20 -8.96 10.14 -3.92
C PHE A 20 -7.71 10.32 -3.04
N LEU A 21 -6.60 10.71 -3.65
CA LEU A 21 -5.32 10.87 -2.97
C LEU A 21 -4.57 12.07 -3.57
N ASN A 22 -4.07 12.94 -2.71
CA ASN A 22 -3.03 13.92 -3.04
C ASN A 22 -1.68 13.36 -2.57
N LEU A 23 -0.73 13.27 -3.47
CA LEU A 23 0.62 12.80 -3.22
C LEU A 23 1.59 13.94 -3.51
N ASP A 24 1.91 14.69 -2.47
CA ASP A 24 2.82 15.83 -2.44
C ASP A 24 4.24 15.45 -1.95
N PHE A 25 4.50 14.16 -1.84
CA PHE A 25 5.75 13.59 -1.35
C PHE A 25 6.26 12.49 -2.29
N ALA A 26 6.20 12.74 -3.60
CA ALA A 26 6.84 11.87 -4.59
C ALA A 26 8.34 12.22 -4.66
N ASN A 27 9.21 11.21 -4.56
CA ASN A 27 10.65 11.40 -4.74
C ASN A 27 11.03 11.34 -6.21
N VAL A 28 10.35 10.48 -6.97
CA VAL A 28 10.56 10.30 -8.41
C VAL A 28 9.20 10.06 -9.08
N THR A 29 8.99 10.68 -10.22
CA THR A 29 7.87 10.40 -11.11
C THR A 29 8.40 10.24 -12.52
N THR A 30 8.29 9.05 -13.09
CA THR A 30 8.72 8.74 -14.44
C THR A 30 7.51 8.33 -15.28
N THR A 31 7.35 8.98 -16.43
CA THR A 31 6.28 8.65 -17.38
C THR A 31 6.92 8.24 -18.70
N GLU A 32 6.64 7.03 -19.15
CA GLU A 32 7.13 6.49 -20.40
C GLU A 32 5.95 6.22 -21.35
N LEU A 33 6.03 6.72 -22.57
CA LEU A 33 5.10 6.39 -23.64
C LEU A 33 5.78 5.41 -24.62
N THR A 34 5.08 4.34 -24.94
CA THR A 34 5.55 3.30 -25.85
C THR A 34 4.63 3.22 -27.07
N GLY A 35 5.22 2.94 -28.22
CA GLY A 35 4.49 2.73 -29.45
C GLY A 35 5.10 1.56 -30.23
N GLU A 36 4.27 0.64 -30.66
CA GLU A 36 4.69 -0.46 -31.52
C GLU A 36 4.62 -0.08 -33.00
N SER A 37 5.46 -0.69 -33.81
CA SER A 37 5.43 -0.52 -35.26
C SER A 37 5.69 -1.84 -35.97
N VAL A 38 4.86 -2.13 -36.95
CA VAL A 38 5.03 -3.27 -37.87
C VAL A 38 5.55 -2.74 -39.20
N PHE A 39 6.49 -3.47 -39.80
CA PHE A 39 7.11 -3.04 -41.05
C PHE A 39 6.82 -4.04 -42.18
N ALA A 40 6.48 -3.52 -43.34
CA ALA A 40 6.50 -4.30 -44.57
C ALA A 40 7.91 -4.24 -45.18
N TYR A 41 8.39 -5.41 -45.61
CA TYR A 41 9.70 -5.60 -46.20
C TYR A 41 9.55 -5.92 -47.67
N GLY A 42 10.46 -5.47 -48.51
CA GLY A 42 10.40 -5.78 -49.95
C GLY A 42 11.68 -5.53 -50.71
N GLY A 43 11.90 -6.29 -51.79
CA GLY A 43 13.06 -6.18 -52.66
C GLY A 43 14.27 -7.04 -52.23
N LYS A 44 15.35 -7.02 -53.04
CA LYS A 44 16.61 -7.70 -52.69
C LYS A 44 17.24 -7.06 -51.44
N GLY A 45 17.64 -7.88 -50.45
CA GLY A 45 18.18 -7.44 -49.19
C GLY A 45 17.11 -7.12 -48.11
N HIS A 46 15.82 -7.34 -48.40
CA HIS A 46 14.70 -7.16 -47.46
C HIS A 46 14.70 -5.83 -46.67
N PRO A 47 14.89 -4.65 -47.30
CA PRO A 47 14.82 -3.41 -46.60
C PRO A 47 13.40 -3.12 -46.10
N LYS A 48 13.28 -2.42 -44.96
CA LYS A 48 11.99 -1.89 -44.45
C LYS A 48 11.44 -0.87 -45.45
N LYS A 49 10.24 -1.11 -46.01
CA LYS A 49 9.62 -0.28 -47.05
C LYS A 49 8.50 0.59 -46.54
N VAL A 50 7.64 0.03 -45.64
CA VAL A 50 6.47 0.71 -45.13
C VAL A 50 6.39 0.42 -43.63
N GLN A 51 6.10 1.44 -42.84
CA GLN A 51 5.84 1.34 -41.42
C GLN A 51 4.34 1.48 -41.17
N PHE A 52 3.81 0.57 -40.41
CA PHE A 52 2.47 0.67 -39.82
C PHE A 52 2.62 0.96 -38.33
N ALA A 53 2.06 2.08 -37.89
CA ALA A 53 2.01 2.38 -36.48
C ALA A 53 1.02 1.43 -35.80
N GLY A 54 1.44 0.84 -34.71
CA GLY A 54 0.65 -0.07 -33.88
C GLY A 54 0.12 0.61 -32.63
N GLU A 55 -0.05 -0.19 -31.59
CA GLU A 55 -0.59 0.26 -30.31
C GLU A 55 0.31 1.30 -29.65
N LYS A 56 -0.34 2.31 -29.04
CA LYS A 56 0.29 3.26 -28.14
C LYS A 56 -0.17 2.99 -26.71
N GLY A 57 0.76 2.96 -25.82
CA GLY A 57 0.52 2.81 -24.38
C GLY A 57 1.65 3.46 -23.60
N GLY A 58 1.73 3.16 -22.34
CA GLY A 58 2.83 3.64 -21.52
C GLY A 58 2.69 3.22 -20.07
N THR A 59 3.67 3.60 -19.29
CA THR A 59 3.68 3.36 -17.86
C THR A 59 4.05 4.66 -17.13
N MET A 60 3.49 4.79 -15.93
CA MET A 60 3.86 5.84 -14.97
C MET A 60 4.40 5.15 -13.72
N THR A 61 5.64 5.43 -13.35
CA THR A 61 6.27 4.92 -12.13
C THR A 61 6.48 6.06 -11.16
N ILE A 62 6.00 5.87 -9.94
CA ILE A 62 6.04 6.87 -8.86
C ILE A 62 6.73 6.23 -7.67
N GLU A 63 7.72 6.90 -7.11
CA GLU A 63 8.41 6.48 -5.91
C GLU A 63 8.12 7.46 -4.77
N THR A 64 7.73 6.94 -3.61
CA THR A 64 7.45 7.73 -2.41
C THR A 64 7.91 7.01 -1.15
N GLN A 65 8.37 7.77 -0.16
CA GLN A 65 8.68 7.27 1.17
C GLN A 65 7.48 7.40 2.12
N MET A 66 6.42 8.09 1.70
CA MET A 66 5.21 8.22 2.51
C MET A 66 4.32 6.99 2.38
N GLN A 67 4.02 6.36 3.52
CA GLN A 67 3.20 5.16 3.59
C GLN A 67 1.87 5.50 4.28
N THR A 68 0.79 5.49 3.51
CA THR A 68 -0.56 5.72 4.03
C THR A 68 -1.49 4.58 3.65
N VAL A 69 -2.52 4.37 4.47
CA VAL A 69 -3.56 3.36 4.17
C VAL A 69 -4.25 3.64 2.83
N LYS A 70 -4.44 4.92 2.48
CA LYS A 70 -5.01 5.30 1.18
C LYS A 70 -4.10 4.94 0.02
N LEU A 71 -2.77 5.06 0.18
CA LEU A 71 -1.81 4.63 -0.82
C LEU A 71 -1.87 3.12 -1.03
N TRP A 72 -1.90 2.35 0.05
CA TRP A 72 -2.06 0.89 -0.05
C TRP A 72 -3.40 0.50 -0.70
N GLN A 73 -4.48 1.22 -0.38
CA GLN A 73 -5.78 1.01 -1.02
C GLN A 73 -5.74 1.31 -2.53
N LEU A 74 -5.01 2.36 -2.94
CA LEU A 74 -4.83 2.71 -4.34
C LEU A 74 -4.14 1.58 -5.11
N ILE A 75 -3.06 1.02 -4.55
CA ILE A 75 -2.25 -0.03 -5.20
C ILE A 75 -2.98 -1.38 -5.21
N THR A 76 -3.65 -1.74 -4.10
CA THR A 76 -4.18 -3.10 -3.90
C THR A 76 -5.68 -3.24 -4.16
N GLY A 77 -6.41 -2.13 -4.19
CA GLY A 77 -7.88 -2.14 -4.20
C GLY A 77 -8.50 -2.68 -2.91
N GLY A 78 -7.72 -2.76 -1.82
CA GLY A 78 -8.17 -3.30 -0.55
C GLY A 78 -9.28 -2.48 0.12
N GLU A 79 -10.11 -3.15 0.91
CA GLU A 79 -11.18 -2.53 1.68
C GLU A 79 -10.68 -2.08 3.04
N THR A 80 -11.05 -0.88 3.47
CA THR A 80 -10.71 -0.33 4.79
C THR A 80 -11.81 -0.60 5.79
N SER A 81 -11.42 -0.86 7.05
CA SER A 81 -12.34 -1.07 8.17
C SER A 81 -11.79 -0.38 9.43
N ALA A 82 -12.69 0.15 10.25
CA ALA A 82 -12.39 0.69 11.58
C ALA A 82 -12.37 -0.40 12.66
N ALA A 83 -12.54 -1.67 12.30
CA ALA A 83 -12.48 -2.80 13.22
C ALA A 83 -11.41 -3.79 12.80
N ALA A 84 -10.65 -4.30 13.77
CA ALA A 84 -9.61 -5.29 13.53
C ALA A 84 -9.55 -6.31 14.66
N LYS A 85 -9.18 -7.55 14.30
CA LYS A 85 -8.80 -8.61 15.24
C LYS A 85 -7.33 -8.92 15.03
N PHE A 86 -6.57 -8.96 16.10
CA PHE A 86 -5.14 -9.29 16.02
C PHE A 86 -4.68 -9.99 17.29
N VAL A 87 -3.59 -10.75 17.15
CA VAL A 87 -2.99 -11.48 18.25
C VAL A 87 -2.24 -10.52 19.16
N THR A 88 -2.46 -10.70 20.47
CA THR A 88 -1.71 -10.01 21.53
C THR A 88 -0.93 -11.06 22.30
N ARG A 89 0.36 -10.80 22.55
CA ARG A 89 1.23 -11.55 23.45
C ARG A 89 1.41 -10.73 24.71
N MET A 90 1.12 -11.31 25.86
CA MET A 90 1.23 -10.66 27.15
C MET A 90 2.08 -11.53 28.08
N GLU A 91 3.11 -10.94 28.69
CA GLU A 91 3.86 -11.54 29.79
C GLU A 91 3.26 -11.05 31.10
N THR A 92 2.92 -11.96 31.97
CA THR A 92 2.29 -11.67 33.27
C THR A 92 2.62 -12.75 34.29
N THR A 93 2.04 -12.65 35.47
CA THR A 93 2.20 -13.67 36.52
C THR A 93 0.84 -14.17 36.98
N VAL A 94 0.82 -15.40 37.47
CA VAL A 94 -0.36 -15.96 38.14
C VAL A 94 -0.56 -15.27 39.51
N ASP A 95 -1.78 -15.29 40.00
CA ASP A 95 -2.15 -14.77 41.30
C ASP A 95 -1.56 -15.57 42.47
N ALA A 96 -1.93 -15.19 43.71
CA ALA A 96 -1.44 -15.85 44.91
C ALA A 96 -1.91 -17.32 45.05
N ASP A 97 -3.02 -17.66 44.39
CA ASP A 97 -3.55 -19.04 44.37
C ASP A 97 -2.91 -19.91 43.28
N GLY A 98 -2.04 -19.31 42.45
CA GLY A 98 -1.33 -19.99 41.39
C GLY A 98 -2.16 -20.37 40.17
N THR A 99 -3.42 -19.93 40.09
CA THR A 99 -4.37 -20.32 39.02
C THR A 99 -4.91 -19.14 38.23
N GLY A 100 -5.04 -17.95 38.84
CA GLY A 100 -5.69 -16.82 38.23
C GLY A 100 -4.72 -15.94 37.42
N ILE A 101 -5.14 -15.53 36.21
CA ILE A 101 -4.41 -14.59 35.38
C ILE A 101 -5.38 -13.50 34.91
N ALA A 102 -5.03 -12.24 35.12
CA ALA A 102 -5.82 -11.11 34.65
C ALA A 102 -5.37 -10.65 33.26
N LEU A 103 -6.30 -10.44 32.34
CA LEU A 103 -6.07 -9.92 31.00
C LEU A 103 -6.37 -8.42 30.95
N SER A 104 -5.63 -7.69 30.11
CA SER A 104 -5.89 -6.28 29.83
C SER A 104 -7.19 -6.08 29.05
N ASP A 105 -7.48 -6.98 28.12
CA ASP A 105 -8.60 -6.88 27.20
C ASP A 105 -9.46 -8.17 27.24
N VAL A 106 -10.71 -8.08 26.80
CA VAL A 106 -11.56 -9.26 26.62
C VAL A 106 -11.06 -10.04 25.39
N PRO A 107 -10.67 -11.31 25.55
CA PRO A 107 -10.21 -12.10 24.44
C PRO A 107 -11.37 -12.55 23.54
N VAL A 108 -11.10 -12.78 22.26
CA VAL A 108 -12.01 -13.48 21.39
C VAL A 108 -12.15 -14.93 21.88
N ALA A 109 -13.36 -15.42 22.01
CA ALA A 109 -13.62 -16.75 22.54
C ALA A 109 -12.85 -17.85 21.80
N GLY A 110 -12.23 -18.76 22.55
CA GLY A 110 -11.47 -19.90 22.01
C GLY A 110 -10.12 -19.54 21.38
N THR A 111 -9.56 -18.36 21.69
CA THR A 111 -8.26 -17.93 21.13
C THR A 111 -7.16 -17.77 22.17
N VAL A 112 -7.45 -18.05 23.43
CA VAL A 112 -6.50 -17.93 24.53
C VAL A 112 -5.63 -19.18 24.61
N VAL A 113 -4.32 -18.98 24.64
CA VAL A 113 -3.32 -20.02 24.85
C VAL A 113 -2.33 -19.51 25.89
N VAL A 114 -1.99 -20.33 26.85
CA VAL A 114 -1.11 -19.98 27.97
C VAL A 114 0.10 -20.92 28.00
N TYR A 115 1.27 -20.34 28.17
CA TYR A 115 2.54 -21.05 28.34
C TYR A 115 3.24 -20.61 29.62
N GLN A 116 4.04 -21.47 30.21
CA GLN A 116 4.93 -21.07 31.30
C GLN A 116 6.09 -20.23 30.74
N ALA A 117 6.52 -19.21 31.47
CA ALA A 117 7.70 -18.44 31.06
C ALA A 117 8.95 -19.34 30.98
N GLY A 118 9.67 -19.21 29.85
CA GLY A 118 10.81 -20.07 29.53
C GLY A 118 10.45 -21.25 28.62
N ASP A 119 9.17 -21.56 28.42
CA ASP A 119 8.69 -22.58 27.48
C ASP A 119 7.68 -21.96 26.49
N ASP A 120 8.01 -20.80 25.93
CA ASP A 120 7.16 -20.04 25.00
C ASP A 120 6.92 -20.87 23.72
N CYS A 121 5.65 -21.06 23.36
CA CYS A 121 5.17 -21.95 22.30
C CYS A 121 5.51 -23.44 22.52
N GLY A 122 5.79 -23.85 23.74
CA GLY A 122 6.05 -25.24 24.13
C GLY A 122 4.78 -25.96 24.63
N THR A 123 4.80 -26.38 25.91
CA THR A 123 3.64 -27.07 26.49
C THR A 123 2.55 -26.10 26.86
N GLU A 124 1.37 -26.25 26.24
CA GLU A 124 0.19 -25.45 26.55
C GLU A 124 -0.38 -25.82 27.94
N LEU A 125 -0.75 -24.80 28.69
CA LEU A 125 -1.42 -24.96 29.98
C LEU A 125 -2.93 -24.93 29.77
N ASP A 126 -3.61 -25.99 30.23
CA ASP A 126 -5.07 -26.08 30.18
C ASP A 126 -5.70 -24.98 31.06
N CYS A 127 -6.68 -24.29 30.51
CA CYS A 127 -7.33 -23.17 31.21
C CYS A 127 -8.76 -22.94 30.79
N THR A 128 -9.50 -22.27 31.65
CA THR A 128 -10.84 -21.74 31.37
C THR A 128 -10.78 -20.23 31.35
N VAL A 129 -11.59 -19.58 30.49
CA VAL A 129 -11.60 -18.14 30.29
C VAL A 129 -13.00 -17.58 30.57
N ALA A 130 -13.06 -16.58 31.43
CA ALA A 130 -14.28 -15.85 31.73
C ALA A 130 -13.99 -14.35 31.71
N ASP A 131 -14.54 -13.65 30.70
CA ASP A 131 -14.30 -12.24 30.47
C ASP A 131 -12.79 -11.92 30.39
N LYS A 132 -12.26 -11.11 31.28
CA LYS A 132 -10.83 -10.74 31.37
C LYS A 132 -10.03 -11.61 32.35
N LYS A 133 -10.57 -12.75 32.75
CA LYS A 133 -9.91 -13.64 33.71
C LYS A 133 -9.70 -15.02 33.09
N ILE A 134 -8.47 -15.50 33.18
CA ILE A 134 -8.11 -16.90 32.89
C ILE A 134 -7.96 -17.62 34.23
N THR A 135 -8.40 -18.86 34.27
CA THR A 135 -8.19 -19.77 35.40
C THR A 135 -7.51 -21.03 34.86
N LEU A 136 -6.30 -21.33 35.34
CA LEU A 136 -5.56 -22.52 34.99
C LEU A 136 -6.19 -23.74 35.67
N ASP A 137 -6.23 -24.85 34.96
CA ASP A 137 -6.75 -26.12 35.51
C ASP A 137 -5.77 -26.77 36.53
N THR A 138 -4.47 -26.47 36.35
CA THR A 138 -3.41 -26.88 37.29
C THR A 138 -2.73 -25.65 37.86
N ALA A 139 -2.63 -25.58 39.18
CA ALA A 139 -1.97 -24.46 39.85
C ALA A 139 -0.47 -24.51 39.64
N LEU A 140 0.11 -23.34 39.37
CA LEU A 140 1.54 -23.08 39.38
C LEU A 140 1.96 -22.50 40.75
N ASP A 141 3.26 -22.29 40.94
CA ASP A 141 3.75 -21.53 42.08
C ASP A 141 3.19 -20.10 42.09
N ALA A 142 2.84 -19.59 43.26
CA ALA A 142 2.33 -18.23 43.39
C ALA A 142 3.28 -17.22 42.77
N GLY A 143 2.78 -16.35 41.89
CA GLY A 143 3.57 -15.39 41.17
C GLY A 143 4.45 -15.95 40.05
N ALA A 144 4.26 -17.23 39.65
CA ALA A 144 4.96 -17.80 38.51
C ALA A 144 4.68 -16.98 37.24
N ALA A 145 5.72 -16.75 36.45
CA ALA A 145 5.61 -15.98 35.21
C ALA A 145 5.01 -16.88 34.09
N VAL A 146 4.07 -16.31 33.35
CA VAL A 146 3.37 -16.95 32.24
C VAL A 146 3.31 -16.03 31.03
N ILE A 147 3.18 -16.65 29.86
CA ILE A 147 3.01 -15.96 28.58
C ILE A 147 1.65 -16.33 28.04
N VAL A 148 0.83 -15.32 27.75
CA VAL A 148 -0.52 -15.51 27.25
C VAL A 148 -0.63 -14.94 25.84
N TYR A 149 -1.10 -15.76 24.91
CA TYR A 149 -1.49 -15.34 23.57
C TYR A 149 -3.02 -15.35 23.49
N TYR A 150 -3.55 -14.29 22.95
CA TYR A 150 -4.98 -14.23 22.66
C TYR A 150 -5.27 -13.26 21.53
N MET A 151 -6.38 -13.46 20.83
CA MET A 151 -6.88 -12.45 19.89
C MET A 151 -7.75 -11.45 20.63
N LYS A 152 -7.52 -10.16 20.37
CA LYS A 152 -8.44 -9.10 20.78
C LYS A 152 -9.11 -8.46 19.57
N GLU A 153 -10.33 -8.00 19.79
CA GLU A 153 -11.08 -7.20 18.82
C GLU A 153 -11.05 -5.73 19.25
N VAL A 154 -10.69 -4.85 18.31
CA VAL A 154 -10.68 -3.40 18.51
C VAL A 154 -11.59 -2.79 17.46
N THR A 155 -12.54 -1.96 17.89
CA THR A 155 -13.56 -1.34 17.04
C THR A 155 -13.44 0.17 16.96
N ASP A 156 -12.47 0.76 17.66
CA ASP A 156 -12.21 2.20 17.66
C ASP A 156 -10.71 2.47 17.65
N GLY A 157 -10.30 3.58 17.02
CA GLY A 157 -8.89 3.98 16.95
C GLY A 157 -8.00 3.06 16.10
N VAL A 158 -8.57 2.18 15.28
CA VAL A 158 -7.82 1.27 14.41
C VAL A 158 -8.25 1.43 12.94
N THR A 159 -7.28 1.38 12.06
CA THR A 159 -7.55 1.31 10.61
C THR A 159 -6.93 0.04 10.06
N ARG A 160 -7.78 -0.85 9.56
CA ARG A 160 -7.39 -2.09 8.91
C ARG A 160 -7.60 -1.95 7.41
N ILE A 161 -6.65 -2.43 6.61
CA ILE A 161 -6.85 -2.71 5.19
C ILE A 161 -6.87 -4.22 4.97
N ASN A 162 -7.88 -4.71 4.27
CA ASN A 162 -8.00 -6.12 3.90
C ASN A 162 -7.81 -6.27 2.40
N ILE A 163 -6.76 -6.97 2.01
CA ILE A 163 -6.41 -7.25 0.63
C ILE A 163 -6.85 -8.67 0.32
N LYS A 164 -7.84 -8.82 -0.56
CA LYS A 164 -8.36 -10.11 -1.00
C LYS A 164 -7.76 -10.45 -2.38
N SER A 165 -7.64 -11.72 -2.69
CA SER A 165 -7.21 -12.18 -4.02
C SER A 165 -8.14 -11.75 -5.16
N THR A 166 -9.36 -11.33 -4.83
CA THR A 166 -10.38 -10.82 -5.75
C THR A 166 -10.49 -9.30 -5.76
N SER A 167 -9.67 -8.58 -4.97
CA SER A 167 -9.64 -7.12 -4.95
C SER A 167 -8.65 -6.61 -5.96
N PHE A 168 -9.10 -5.72 -6.83
CA PHE A 168 -8.27 -5.08 -7.85
C PHE A 168 -8.33 -3.56 -7.69
N PRO A 169 -7.23 -2.84 -7.98
CA PRO A 169 -7.22 -1.40 -7.97
C PRO A 169 -8.22 -0.82 -8.98
N LYS A 170 -8.74 0.34 -8.64
CA LYS A 170 -9.59 1.11 -9.54
C LYS A 170 -8.74 1.87 -10.55
N ASN A 171 -9.37 2.32 -11.63
CA ASN A 171 -8.76 3.26 -12.54
C ASN A 171 -8.86 4.70 -11.98
N PHE A 172 -7.85 5.50 -12.26
CA PHE A 172 -7.76 6.89 -11.85
C PHE A 172 -7.48 7.80 -13.05
N THR A 173 -7.80 9.08 -12.92
CA THR A 173 -7.19 10.17 -13.69
C THR A 173 -6.12 10.78 -12.79
N VAL A 174 -4.92 11.00 -13.31
CA VAL A 174 -3.82 11.56 -12.54
C VAL A 174 -3.47 12.94 -13.08
N TYR A 175 -3.48 13.92 -12.20
CA TYR A 175 -3.04 15.27 -12.50
C TYR A 175 -1.69 15.50 -11.81
N GLY A 176 -0.72 15.96 -12.57
CA GLY A 176 0.61 16.29 -12.09
C GLY A 176 0.87 17.78 -12.17
N ASP A 177 1.54 18.33 -11.18
CA ASP A 177 1.98 19.72 -11.10
C ASP A 177 3.48 19.77 -10.83
N THR A 178 4.24 20.43 -11.71
CA THR A 178 5.67 20.63 -11.58
C THR A 178 6.08 21.92 -12.29
N VAL A 179 7.35 22.22 -12.32
CA VAL A 179 7.87 23.42 -12.99
C VAL A 179 8.98 23.09 -13.97
N MET A 180 9.08 23.88 -15.00
CA MET A 180 10.20 23.88 -15.93
C MET A 180 10.97 25.20 -15.85
N LYS A 181 12.29 25.13 -15.97
CA LYS A 181 13.17 26.30 -16.00
C LYS A 181 13.73 26.50 -17.41
N THR A 182 13.63 27.74 -17.91
CA THR A 182 14.21 28.16 -19.20
C THR A 182 15.72 28.46 -19.06
N GLU A 183 16.40 28.67 -20.18
CA GLU A 183 17.79 29.13 -20.20
C GLU A 183 17.96 30.58 -19.68
N ASP A 184 16.86 31.35 -19.74
CA ASP A 184 16.82 32.74 -19.27
C ASP A 184 16.41 32.85 -17.78
N ASP A 185 16.49 31.73 -17.02
CA ASP A 185 16.15 31.64 -15.59
C ASP A 185 14.65 31.80 -15.26
N GLU A 186 13.77 31.79 -16.24
CA GLU A 186 12.33 31.87 -16.04
C GLU A 186 11.76 30.50 -15.59
N ILE A 187 10.86 30.53 -14.61
CA ILE A 187 10.20 29.33 -14.08
C ILE A 187 8.78 29.29 -14.61
N LEU A 188 8.48 28.27 -15.42
CA LEU A 188 7.18 28.08 -16.05
C LEU A 188 6.45 26.92 -15.39
N PRO A 189 5.18 27.11 -14.97
CA PRO A 189 4.35 26.00 -14.50
C PRO A 189 4.15 24.96 -15.60
N TYR A 190 4.34 23.70 -15.23
CA TYR A 190 4.19 22.57 -16.14
C TYR A 190 3.21 21.57 -15.54
N LYS A 191 2.17 21.23 -16.28
CA LYS A 191 1.14 20.33 -15.83
C LYS A 191 1.05 19.09 -16.73
N LEU A 192 0.73 17.98 -16.07
CA LEU A 192 0.56 16.68 -16.70
C LEU A 192 -0.85 16.18 -16.39
N THR A 193 -1.54 15.63 -17.38
CA THR A 193 -2.81 14.92 -17.17
C THR A 193 -2.71 13.54 -17.81
N ALA A 194 -2.74 12.49 -16.99
CA ALA A 194 -2.92 11.12 -17.46
C ALA A 194 -4.38 10.73 -17.30
N TYR A 195 -5.07 10.54 -18.42
CA TYR A 195 -6.54 10.48 -18.48
C TYR A 195 -7.12 9.21 -17.84
N LYS A 196 -6.47 8.06 -18.06
CA LYS A 196 -6.89 6.79 -17.49
C LYS A 196 -5.69 5.96 -17.09
N VAL A 197 -5.52 5.81 -15.79
CA VAL A 197 -4.36 5.18 -15.18
C VAL A 197 -4.83 3.98 -14.36
N ALA A 198 -4.24 2.82 -14.61
CA ALA A 198 -4.50 1.59 -13.86
C ALA A 198 -3.27 1.22 -13.01
N PRO A 199 -3.33 1.38 -11.68
CA PRO A 199 -2.26 0.90 -10.83
C PRO A 199 -2.08 -0.61 -10.95
N GLN A 200 -0.84 -1.07 -11.09
CA GLN A 200 -0.50 -2.48 -10.99
C GLN A 200 -0.54 -2.90 -9.51
N SER A 201 -1.10 -4.08 -9.24
CA SER A 201 -1.30 -4.59 -7.86
C SER A 201 -0.01 -5.08 -7.21
N ASN A 202 1.11 -4.42 -7.46
CA ASN A 202 2.42 -4.80 -6.93
C ASN A 202 2.72 -3.95 -5.69
N LEU A 203 2.60 -4.53 -4.50
CA LEU A 203 2.96 -3.90 -3.24
C LEU A 203 4.14 -4.63 -2.62
N SER A 204 5.24 -3.93 -2.42
CA SER A 204 6.38 -4.41 -1.65
C SER A 204 6.49 -3.60 -0.36
N LEU A 205 6.46 -4.28 0.77
CA LEU A 205 6.63 -3.68 2.09
C LEU A 205 7.95 -4.18 2.68
N SER A 206 8.83 -3.27 3.04
CA SER A 206 10.11 -3.56 3.70
C SER A 206 10.18 -2.85 5.03
N PHE A 207 10.60 -3.57 6.06
CA PHE A 207 10.79 -3.02 7.40
C PHE A 207 12.24 -3.25 7.80
N SER A 208 12.96 -2.15 8.08
CA SER A 208 14.37 -2.19 8.50
C SER A 208 14.55 -1.22 9.66
N ASN A 209 15.45 -1.55 10.56
CA ASN A 209 15.85 -0.67 11.67
C ASN A 209 17.08 0.19 11.34
N SER A 210 17.59 0.11 10.14
CA SER A 210 18.78 0.85 9.68
C SER A 210 18.62 1.27 8.22
N GLY A 211 19.27 2.37 7.83
CA GLY A 211 19.24 2.94 6.48
C GLY A 211 18.17 4.00 6.30
N ASP A 212 17.93 4.36 5.05
CA ASP A 212 16.91 5.34 4.67
C ASP A 212 15.49 4.77 4.84
N PRO A 213 14.47 5.64 5.01
CA PRO A 213 13.08 5.20 5.02
C PRO A 213 12.72 4.35 3.81
N GLY A 214 11.96 3.27 4.04
CA GLY A 214 11.54 2.38 2.96
C GLY A 214 10.73 3.11 1.88
N THR A 215 11.11 2.91 0.62
CA THR A 215 10.43 3.49 -0.53
C THR A 215 9.37 2.53 -1.05
N ILE A 216 8.19 3.06 -1.38
CA ILE A 216 7.14 2.36 -2.11
C ILE A 216 7.20 2.83 -3.56
N THR A 217 7.27 1.86 -4.48
CA THR A 217 7.16 2.10 -5.91
C THR A 217 5.76 1.73 -6.38
N ILE A 218 5.10 2.66 -7.05
CA ILE A 218 3.78 2.49 -7.66
C ILE A 218 3.98 2.50 -9.16
N THR A 219 3.70 1.38 -9.80
CA THR A 219 3.69 1.29 -11.26
C THR A 219 2.26 1.31 -11.75
N CYS A 220 1.98 2.13 -12.74
CA CYS A 220 0.66 2.28 -13.33
C CYS A 220 0.74 2.13 -14.84
N ASP A 221 -0.24 1.47 -15.43
CA ASP A 221 -0.40 1.41 -16.88
C ASP A 221 -1.21 2.63 -17.34
N LEU A 222 -0.72 3.27 -18.40
CA LEU A 222 -1.41 4.38 -19.06
C LEU A 222 -2.29 3.82 -20.17
N MET A 223 -3.58 4.09 -20.09
CA MET A 223 -4.57 3.62 -21.04
C MET A 223 -5.29 4.80 -21.70
N ALA A 224 -5.79 4.57 -22.90
CA ALA A 224 -6.70 5.54 -23.53
C ALA A 224 -8.02 5.63 -22.78
N ASP A 225 -8.55 6.84 -22.67
CA ASP A 225 -9.91 7.08 -22.20
C ASP A 225 -10.95 6.83 -23.31
N LYS A 226 -12.21 7.20 -23.09
CA LYS A 226 -13.28 7.04 -24.07
C LYS A 226 -13.10 7.92 -25.34
N ASP A 227 -12.33 8.98 -25.24
CA ASP A 227 -12.05 9.95 -26.31
C ASP A 227 -10.64 9.72 -26.93
N GLU A 228 -10.03 8.53 -26.63
CA GLU A 228 -8.71 8.07 -27.09
C GLU A 228 -7.53 8.90 -26.55
N ASN A 229 -7.74 9.72 -25.51
CA ASN A 229 -6.65 10.47 -24.88
C ASN A 229 -5.88 9.58 -23.89
N ILE A 230 -4.56 9.67 -23.91
CA ILE A 230 -3.66 8.98 -22.97
C ILE A 230 -3.04 9.98 -22.00
N LEU A 231 -2.39 11.02 -22.54
CA LEU A 231 -1.59 11.96 -21.76
C LEU A 231 -1.64 13.36 -22.39
N ASP A 232 -1.83 14.37 -21.54
CA ASP A 232 -1.60 15.78 -21.89
C ASP A 232 -0.41 16.33 -21.12
N LEU A 233 0.38 17.12 -21.79
CA LEU A 233 1.47 17.90 -21.24
C LEU A 233 1.23 19.36 -21.52
N ILE A 234 1.09 20.19 -20.50
CA ILE A 234 0.68 21.59 -20.61
C ILE A 234 1.76 22.45 -20.02
N LEU A 235 2.36 23.30 -20.86
CA LEU A 235 3.24 24.37 -20.45
C LEU A 235 2.42 25.67 -20.38
N ILE A 236 2.52 26.38 -19.27
CA ILE A 236 1.82 27.67 -19.09
C ILE A 236 2.88 28.76 -19.29
N GLU A 237 2.77 29.47 -20.39
CA GLU A 237 3.55 30.67 -20.70
C GLU A 237 2.70 31.89 -20.35
N GLU A 238 3.20 32.81 -19.51
CA GLU A 238 2.52 34.10 -19.21
C GLU A 238 2.79 35.15 -20.26
#